data_d82eafa53ed15cd87c71ffc16494e03c
#
_entry.id   d82eafa53ed15cd87c71ffc16494e03c
#
_cell.length_a   1.000
_cell.length_b   1.000
_cell.length_c   1.000
_cell.angle_alpha   90.00
_cell.angle_beta   90.00
_cell.angle_gamma   90.00
#
_symmetry.space_group_name_H-M   'P 1'
#
loop_
_entity.id
_entity.type
_entity.pdbx_description
1 polymer ?
#
loop_
_entity_poly.entity_id
_entity_poly.type
_entity_poly.pdbx_seq_one_letter_code
_entity_poly.pdbx_strand_id
1 'polypeptide(L)'
;MPPGPTAPCSLAGLLAEFRPCFTAPTFQTFIGLVVGLIAQTRRRTVCGMLTGAGLDQVWHHSRAHRLFTTARWSGDALGLALADLIVARLLPTGAALTIAVDDTLFKRSGKKVFGVAWHHDGAAKGPKPIGLGNCWVVAGIVVPLSFLSRPVCLPVLARLWRPRHTGKIAHARQLAELIAARYPDRIVHVVGDAAYVGERLRDVDGRISWCTT
;
A
#
# COMPACT_ATOMS: atom_id res chain seq x y z
N MET A 1 21.68 -4.68 23.82
CA MET A 1 20.77 -4.58 22.67
C MET A 1 21.12 -3.30 21.93
N PRO A 2 21.37 -3.31 20.61
CA PRO A 2 21.68 -2.06 19.91
C PRO A 2 20.48 -1.11 20.03
N PRO A 3 20.73 0.20 20.12
CA PRO A 3 19.68 1.19 20.25
C PRO A 3 18.69 1.07 19.08
N GLY A 4 17.40 1.21 19.39
CA GLY A 4 16.35 1.30 18.40
C GLY A 4 16.24 2.72 17.83
N PRO A 5 15.45 2.90 16.76
CA PRO A 5 15.22 4.23 16.22
C PRO A 5 14.49 5.09 17.25
N THR A 6 14.90 6.34 17.36
CA THR A 6 14.17 7.32 18.18
C THR A 6 12.94 7.80 17.42
N ALA A 7 11.76 7.46 17.89
CA ALA A 7 10.48 7.91 17.33
C ALA A 7 9.68 8.67 18.39
N PRO A 8 8.90 9.71 18.02
CA PRO A 8 7.92 10.31 18.92
C PRO A 8 6.97 9.27 19.49
N CYS A 9 6.54 9.42 20.75
CA CYS A 9 5.64 8.45 21.41
C CYS A 9 4.35 8.21 20.62
N SER A 10 3.80 9.24 20.00
CA SER A 10 2.60 9.14 19.15
C SER A 10 2.83 8.23 17.93
N LEU A 11 3.96 8.37 17.24
CA LEU A 11 4.33 7.51 16.11
C LEU A 11 4.61 6.09 16.60
N ALA A 12 5.32 5.94 17.72
CA ALA A 12 5.58 4.62 18.30
C ALA A 12 4.29 3.88 18.66
N GLY A 13 3.29 4.58 19.23
CA GLY A 13 1.97 4.04 19.50
C GLY A 13 1.24 3.58 18.23
N LEU A 14 1.25 4.38 17.17
CA LEU A 14 0.66 3.99 15.89
C LEU A 14 1.37 2.77 15.29
N LEU A 15 2.70 2.71 15.34
CA LEU A 15 3.46 1.59 14.79
C LEU A 15 3.27 0.31 15.61
N ALA A 16 2.94 0.40 16.89
CA ALA A 16 2.67 -0.77 17.74
C ALA A 16 1.46 -1.59 17.26
N GLU A 17 0.48 -0.97 16.60
CA GLU A 17 -0.69 -1.65 16.02
C GLU A 17 -0.30 -2.71 14.97
N PHE A 18 0.85 -2.54 14.32
CA PHE A 18 1.38 -3.49 13.32
C PHE A 18 2.19 -4.64 13.93
N ARG A 19 2.35 -4.66 15.25
CA ARG A 19 3.14 -5.70 15.93
C ARG A 19 2.71 -7.13 15.60
N PRO A 20 1.41 -7.45 15.49
CA PRO A 20 0.94 -8.80 15.16
C PRO A 20 1.35 -9.28 13.74
N CYS A 21 1.67 -8.37 12.83
CA CYS A 21 2.04 -8.71 11.45
C CYS A 21 3.46 -9.28 11.33
N PHE A 22 4.27 -9.23 12.40
CA PHE A 22 5.70 -9.52 12.34
C PHE A 22 6.20 -10.34 13.51
N THR A 23 7.31 -11.08 13.31
CA THR A 23 8.12 -11.58 14.42
C THR A 23 8.82 -10.41 15.15
N ALA A 24 9.25 -10.60 16.40
CA ALA A 24 9.88 -9.52 17.18
C ALA A 24 11.07 -8.86 16.48
N PRO A 25 12.06 -9.58 15.90
CA PRO A 25 13.18 -8.97 15.21
C PRO A 25 12.78 -8.25 13.91
N THR A 26 11.80 -8.81 13.19
CA THR A 26 11.29 -8.22 11.94
C THR A 26 10.54 -6.93 12.22
N PHE A 27 9.75 -6.90 13.29
CA PHE A 27 9.02 -5.70 13.73
C PHE A 27 9.95 -4.54 14.08
N GLN A 28 11.04 -4.81 14.81
CA GLN A 28 12.05 -3.77 15.09
C GLN A 28 12.64 -3.19 13.80
N THR A 29 12.93 -4.07 12.83
CA THR A 29 13.46 -3.63 11.54
C THR A 29 12.42 -2.81 10.77
N PHE A 30 11.16 -3.22 10.78
CA PHE A 30 10.03 -2.49 10.19
C PHE A 30 9.91 -1.08 10.79
N ILE A 31 9.88 -0.94 12.12
CA ILE A 31 9.83 0.38 12.79
C ILE A 31 11.00 1.25 12.34
N GLY A 32 12.23 0.73 12.38
CA GLY A 32 13.42 1.48 11.97
C GLY A 32 13.32 2.00 10.54
N LEU A 33 12.83 1.18 9.62
CA LEU A 33 12.68 1.57 8.22
C LEU A 33 11.53 2.58 8.01
N VAL A 34 10.41 2.46 8.73
CA VAL A 34 9.32 3.45 8.65
C VAL A 34 9.76 4.80 9.19
N VAL A 35 10.39 4.83 10.36
CA VAL A 35 10.96 6.07 10.93
C VAL A 35 11.95 6.70 9.96
N GLY A 36 12.86 5.91 9.40
CA GLY A 36 13.82 6.38 8.42
C GLY A 36 13.20 6.84 7.10
N LEU A 37 12.12 6.20 6.65
CA LEU A 37 11.37 6.63 5.46
C LEU A 37 10.75 8.02 5.66
N ILE A 38 10.24 8.30 6.85
CA ILE A 38 9.65 9.59 7.19
C ILE A 38 10.74 10.66 7.34
N ALA A 39 11.85 10.33 8.01
CA ALA A 39 12.89 11.29 8.35
C ALA A 39 13.86 11.61 7.19
N GLN A 40 13.98 10.72 6.18
CA GLN A 40 14.92 10.96 5.09
C GLN A 40 14.45 12.06 4.14
N THR A 41 15.38 12.93 3.75
CA THR A 41 15.13 14.04 2.81
C THR A 41 15.64 13.78 1.39
N ARG A 42 16.39 12.69 1.18
CA ARG A 42 17.04 12.35 -0.08
C ARG A 42 16.32 11.18 -0.80
N ARG A 43 17.07 10.41 -1.60
CA ARG A 43 16.51 9.26 -2.36
C ARG A 43 15.93 8.21 -1.40
N ARG A 44 14.70 7.81 -1.66
CA ARG A 44 13.99 6.79 -0.88
C ARG A 44 14.50 5.38 -1.22
N THR A 45 15.67 5.06 -0.72
CA THR A 45 16.31 3.75 -0.82
C THR A 45 16.35 3.07 0.54
N VAL A 46 16.53 1.75 0.58
CA VAL A 46 16.64 1.00 1.85
C VAL A 46 17.79 1.53 2.71
N CYS A 47 18.95 1.82 2.11
CA CYS A 47 20.07 2.43 2.84
C CYS A 47 19.74 3.86 3.29
N GLY A 48 19.03 4.66 2.46
CA GLY A 48 18.57 5.98 2.85
C GLY A 48 17.62 5.97 4.05
N MET A 49 16.76 4.93 4.16
CA MET A 49 15.92 4.75 5.35
C MET A 49 16.76 4.48 6.60
N LEU A 50 17.84 3.68 6.50
CA LEU A 50 18.74 3.45 7.64
C LEU A 50 19.42 4.74 8.08
N THR A 51 19.94 5.52 7.14
CA THR A 51 20.56 6.83 7.43
C THR A 51 19.54 7.80 8.03
N GLY A 52 18.33 7.88 7.47
CA GLY A 52 17.26 8.72 8.01
C GLY A 52 16.84 8.36 9.44
N ALA A 53 16.96 7.08 9.81
CA ALA A 53 16.71 6.60 11.17
C ALA A 53 17.92 6.73 12.11
N GLY A 54 19.10 7.18 11.63
CA GLY A 54 20.35 7.18 12.40
C GLY A 54 20.88 5.78 12.72
N LEU A 55 20.53 4.78 11.91
CA LEU A 55 20.85 3.37 12.16
C LEU A 55 21.94 2.81 11.23
N ASP A 56 22.44 3.58 10.29
CA ASP A 56 23.42 3.18 9.29
C ASP A 56 24.78 2.77 9.89
N GLN A 57 25.17 3.35 11.05
CA GLN A 57 26.37 2.96 11.78
C GLN A 57 26.15 1.86 12.83
N VAL A 58 24.85 1.54 13.11
CA VAL A 58 24.47 0.58 14.16
C VAL A 58 24.01 -0.75 13.55
N TRP A 59 23.33 -0.69 12.41
CA TRP A 59 22.79 -1.86 11.73
C TRP A 59 23.47 -2.09 10.40
N HIS A 60 23.94 -3.29 10.19
CA HIS A 60 24.41 -3.69 8.86
C HIS A 60 23.24 -3.62 7.86
N HIS A 61 23.47 -3.05 6.67
CA HIS A 61 22.46 -2.82 5.65
C HIS A 61 21.69 -4.10 5.25
N SER A 62 22.33 -5.28 5.32
CA SER A 62 21.66 -6.55 5.01
C SER A 62 20.46 -6.84 5.91
N ARG A 63 20.44 -6.33 7.15
CA ARG A 63 19.28 -6.45 8.04
C ARG A 63 18.05 -5.80 7.43
N ALA A 64 18.19 -4.61 6.90
CA ALA A 64 17.12 -3.86 6.25
C ALA A 64 16.67 -4.54 4.94
N HIS A 65 17.63 -5.01 4.13
CA HIS A 65 17.29 -5.73 2.89
C HIS A 65 16.56 -7.04 3.15
N ARG A 66 16.90 -7.77 4.21
CA ARG A 66 16.20 -9.01 4.59
C ARG A 66 14.71 -8.82 4.88
N LEU A 67 14.27 -7.66 5.32
CA LEU A 67 12.84 -7.37 5.50
C LEU A 67 12.07 -7.59 4.18
N PHE A 68 12.65 -7.23 3.05
CA PHE A 68 12.01 -7.30 1.74
C PHE A 68 12.31 -8.59 0.96
N THR A 69 13.30 -9.38 1.38
CA THR A 69 13.76 -10.55 0.61
C THR A 69 13.47 -11.88 1.26
N THR A 70 13.67 -12.00 2.57
CA THR A 70 13.63 -13.30 3.27
C THR A 70 12.74 -13.31 4.52
N ALA A 71 12.40 -12.14 5.08
CA ALA A 71 11.53 -12.08 6.25
C ALA A 71 10.11 -12.55 5.88
N ARG A 72 9.52 -13.32 6.78
CA ARG A 72 8.15 -13.83 6.61
C ARG A 72 7.17 -12.83 7.22
N TRP A 73 6.42 -12.16 6.39
CA TRP A 73 5.30 -11.29 6.73
C TRP A 73 4.35 -11.20 5.53
N SER A 74 3.09 -10.88 5.80
CA SER A 74 2.07 -10.77 4.77
C SER A 74 1.78 -9.31 4.45
N GLY A 75 1.90 -8.92 3.18
CA GLY A 75 1.49 -7.60 2.72
C GLY A 75 0.00 -7.35 2.94
N ASP A 76 -0.83 -8.38 2.80
CA ASP A 76 -2.28 -8.29 3.04
C ASP A 76 -2.58 -8.09 4.53
N ALA A 77 -1.94 -8.86 5.42
CA ALA A 77 -2.12 -8.69 6.86
C ALA A 77 -1.69 -7.28 7.31
N LEU A 78 -0.57 -6.78 6.79
CA LEU A 78 -0.10 -5.42 7.07
C LEU A 78 -1.06 -4.36 6.54
N GLY A 79 -1.55 -4.54 5.31
CA GLY A 79 -2.49 -3.61 4.69
C GLY A 79 -3.85 -3.60 5.38
N LEU A 80 -4.36 -4.76 5.82
CA LEU A 80 -5.60 -4.85 6.60
C LEU A 80 -5.44 -4.24 8.01
N ALA A 81 -4.29 -4.42 8.68
CA ALA A 81 -4.01 -3.74 9.93
C ALA A 81 -3.97 -2.20 9.76
N LEU A 82 -3.42 -1.72 8.64
CA LEU A 82 -3.49 -0.29 8.30
C LEU A 82 -4.93 0.15 8.03
N ALA A 83 -5.72 -0.65 7.33
CA ALA A 83 -7.14 -0.37 7.11
C ALA A 83 -7.91 -0.29 8.43
N ASP A 84 -7.67 -1.20 9.38
CA ASP A 84 -8.28 -1.17 10.71
C ASP A 84 -7.95 0.13 11.45
N LEU A 85 -6.69 0.57 11.40
CA LEU A 85 -6.25 1.82 12.01
C LEU A 85 -6.97 3.03 11.39
N ILE A 86 -7.05 3.08 10.06
CA ILE A 86 -7.75 4.15 9.31
C ILE A 86 -9.24 4.16 9.68
N VAL A 87 -9.90 3.00 9.60
CA VAL A 87 -11.34 2.87 9.89
C VAL A 87 -11.66 3.28 11.32
N ALA A 88 -10.85 2.81 12.29
CA ALA A 88 -11.08 3.10 13.71
C ALA A 88 -10.82 4.58 14.08
N ARG A 89 -9.89 5.24 13.40
CA ARG A 89 -9.47 6.60 13.78
C ARG A 89 -10.08 7.70 12.94
N LEU A 90 -10.46 7.41 11.69
CA LEU A 90 -10.80 8.44 10.71
C LEU A 90 -12.21 8.31 10.14
N LEU A 91 -12.93 7.20 10.40
CA LEU A 91 -14.29 7.02 9.92
C LEU A 91 -15.28 6.88 11.07
N PRO A 92 -16.52 7.38 10.91
CA PRO A 92 -17.58 7.16 11.88
C PRO A 92 -17.89 5.66 12.06
N THR A 93 -18.32 5.28 13.25
CA THR A 93 -18.77 3.92 13.55
C THR A 93 -19.93 3.54 12.63
N GLY A 94 -19.86 2.36 11.99
CA GLY A 94 -20.92 1.87 11.09
C GLY A 94 -20.98 2.52 9.72
N ALA A 95 -20.18 3.55 9.43
CA ALA A 95 -20.17 4.19 8.11
C ALA A 95 -19.80 3.22 7.00
N ALA A 96 -20.42 3.37 5.82
CA ALA A 96 -20.00 2.65 4.62
C ALA A 96 -18.54 2.97 4.27
N LEU A 97 -17.85 2.00 3.68
CA LEU A 97 -16.46 2.17 3.23
C LEU A 97 -16.48 2.55 1.75
N THR A 98 -15.87 3.67 1.41
CA THR A 98 -15.56 3.99 0.02
C THR A 98 -14.11 3.62 -0.27
N ILE A 99 -13.91 2.76 -1.26
CA ILE A 99 -12.60 2.27 -1.69
C ILE A 99 -12.34 2.79 -3.09
N ALA A 100 -11.26 3.52 -3.29
CA ALA A 100 -10.79 3.88 -4.62
C ALA A 100 -9.76 2.83 -5.09
N VAL A 101 -9.93 2.37 -6.33
CA VAL A 101 -9.00 1.45 -6.99
C VAL A 101 -8.44 2.12 -8.24
N ASP A 102 -7.12 2.10 -8.35
CA ASP A 102 -6.41 2.64 -9.51
C ASP A 102 -5.10 1.88 -9.72
N ASP A 103 -4.46 2.07 -10.87
CA ASP A 103 -3.13 1.52 -11.10
C ASP A 103 -2.06 2.60 -11.21
N THR A 104 -0.91 2.28 -10.66
CA THR A 104 0.23 3.20 -10.63
C THR A 104 1.46 2.56 -11.25
N LEU A 105 2.09 3.25 -12.20
CA LEU A 105 3.33 2.82 -12.82
C LEU A 105 4.54 3.40 -12.09
N PHE A 106 5.31 2.53 -11.45
CA PHE A 106 6.62 2.88 -10.88
C PHE A 106 7.71 2.63 -11.91
N LYS A 107 8.22 3.68 -12.54
CA LYS A 107 9.29 3.61 -13.55
C LYS A 107 10.54 2.93 -13.00
N ARG A 108 11.14 2.07 -13.80
CA ARG A 108 12.36 1.32 -13.48
C ARG A 108 13.33 1.39 -14.65
N SER A 109 14.63 1.41 -14.34
CA SER A 109 15.69 1.38 -15.35
C SER A 109 16.43 0.03 -15.41
N GLY A 110 16.23 -0.85 -14.42
CA GLY A 110 16.93 -2.12 -14.33
C GLY A 110 16.28 -3.22 -15.17
N LYS A 111 17.06 -3.90 -16.01
CA LYS A 111 16.59 -5.01 -16.84
C LYS A 111 16.20 -6.27 -16.06
N LYS A 112 16.73 -6.45 -14.84
CA LYS A 112 16.50 -7.63 -13.98
C LYS A 112 15.52 -7.38 -12.83
N VAL A 113 14.69 -6.34 -12.91
CA VAL A 113 13.69 -6.07 -11.88
C VAL A 113 12.52 -7.03 -12.06
N PHE A 114 12.14 -7.74 -10.98
CA PHE A 114 11.03 -8.68 -11.02
C PHE A 114 9.72 -7.98 -11.42
N GLY A 115 9.00 -8.57 -12.37
CA GLY A 115 7.70 -8.04 -12.83
C GLY A 115 7.78 -6.73 -13.61
N VAL A 116 8.98 -6.29 -14.02
CA VAL A 116 9.13 -5.13 -14.90
C VAL A 116 8.63 -5.45 -16.31
N ALA A 117 7.86 -4.52 -16.88
CA ALA A 117 7.37 -4.61 -18.25
C ALA A 117 7.15 -3.21 -18.83
N TRP A 118 6.91 -3.14 -20.13
CA TRP A 118 6.44 -1.92 -20.79
C TRP A 118 4.94 -1.76 -20.56
N HIS A 119 4.54 -0.60 -20.08
CA HIS A 119 3.16 -0.25 -19.77
C HIS A 119 2.78 1.07 -20.42
N HIS A 120 1.48 1.28 -20.62
CA HIS A 120 0.96 2.61 -20.88
C HIS A 120 1.28 3.52 -19.68
N ASP A 121 1.79 4.71 -19.97
CA ASP A 121 2.16 5.72 -18.98
C ASP A 121 1.28 6.96 -19.18
N GLY A 122 0.16 7.03 -18.49
CA GLY A 122 -0.77 8.15 -18.58
C GLY A 122 -0.17 9.51 -18.18
N ALA A 123 0.97 9.51 -17.48
CA ALA A 123 1.69 10.73 -17.10
C ALA A 123 2.74 11.15 -18.15
N ALA A 124 2.98 10.34 -19.19
CA ALA A 124 3.95 10.67 -20.21
C ALA A 124 3.42 11.75 -21.16
N LYS A 125 4.24 12.77 -21.37
CA LYS A 125 3.97 13.82 -22.37
C LYS A 125 4.61 13.39 -23.69
N GLY A 126 3.82 13.14 -24.73
CA GLY A 126 4.34 12.84 -26.05
C GLY A 126 3.56 11.75 -26.81
N PRO A 127 3.93 11.48 -28.08
CA PRO A 127 3.17 10.61 -28.96
C PRO A 127 3.25 9.11 -28.61
N LYS A 128 4.18 8.71 -27.75
CA LYS A 128 4.34 7.31 -27.28
C LYS A 128 4.30 7.28 -25.74
N PRO A 129 3.11 7.24 -25.13
CA PRO A 129 2.96 7.21 -23.68
C PRO A 129 3.28 5.80 -23.13
N ILE A 130 4.55 5.39 -23.22
CA ILE A 130 5.02 4.08 -22.78
C ILE A 130 6.13 4.26 -21.74
N GLY A 131 6.04 3.54 -20.63
CA GLY A 131 7.05 3.51 -19.58
C GLY A 131 7.47 2.10 -19.22
N LEU A 132 8.76 1.88 -19.00
CA LEU A 132 9.28 0.65 -18.42
C LEU A 132 9.16 0.71 -16.90
N GLY A 133 8.48 -0.26 -16.28
CA GLY A 133 8.31 -0.23 -14.83
C GLY A 133 7.49 -1.37 -14.25
N ASN A 134 7.19 -1.22 -12.97
CA ASN A 134 6.24 -2.07 -12.26
C ASN A 134 4.90 -1.36 -12.15
N CYS A 135 3.85 -1.97 -12.68
CA CYS A 135 2.49 -1.48 -12.55
C CYS A 135 1.82 -2.17 -11.36
N TRP A 136 1.27 -1.38 -10.45
CA TRP A 136 0.59 -1.88 -9.26
C TRP A 136 -0.86 -1.45 -9.28
N VAL A 137 -1.77 -2.40 -9.10
CA VAL A 137 -3.17 -2.12 -8.79
C VAL A 137 -3.23 -1.85 -7.28
N VAL A 138 -3.73 -0.69 -6.92
CA VAL A 138 -3.77 -0.20 -5.53
C VAL A 138 -5.21 0.04 -5.11
N ALA A 139 -5.57 -0.42 -3.93
CA ALA A 139 -6.84 -0.09 -3.28
C ALA A 139 -6.57 0.79 -2.06
N GLY A 140 -7.29 1.89 -1.96
CA GLY A 140 -7.20 2.83 -0.85
C GLY A 140 -8.57 3.17 -0.28
N ILE A 141 -8.62 3.45 1.02
CA ILE A 141 -9.83 3.91 1.70
C ILE A 141 -9.95 5.42 1.54
N VAL A 142 -11.09 5.87 1.08
CA VAL A 142 -11.40 7.30 0.92
C VAL A 142 -11.91 7.85 2.25
N VAL A 143 -11.22 8.84 2.77
CA VAL A 143 -11.49 9.43 4.09
C VAL A 143 -11.76 10.93 3.95
N PRO A 144 -12.91 11.43 4.39
CA PRO A 144 -13.14 12.86 4.56
C PRO A 144 -12.41 13.37 5.80
N LEU A 145 -11.53 14.34 5.64
CA LEU A 145 -10.82 14.98 6.75
C LEU A 145 -11.37 16.39 6.93
N SER A 146 -11.75 16.76 8.15
CA SER A 146 -12.44 18.04 8.45
C SER A 146 -11.64 19.29 8.10
N PHE A 147 -10.32 19.17 8.04
CA PHE A 147 -9.40 20.26 7.68
C PHE A 147 -9.02 20.31 6.19
N LEU A 148 -9.57 19.41 5.38
CA LEU A 148 -9.36 19.37 3.93
C LEU A 148 -10.68 19.57 3.18
N SER A 149 -10.61 20.33 2.09
CA SER A 149 -11.77 20.57 1.21
C SER A 149 -12.17 19.37 0.35
N ARG A 150 -11.27 18.40 0.22
CA ARG A 150 -11.48 17.16 -0.57
C ARG A 150 -11.12 15.94 0.27
N PRO A 151 -11.86 14.82 0.10
CA PRO A 151 -11.49 13.57 0.73
C PRO A 151 -10.11 13.09 0.22
N VAL A 152 -9.41 12.33 1.06
CA VAL A 152 -8.10 11.75 0.76
C VAL A 152 -8.24 10.25 0.60
N CYS A 153 -7.62 9.68 -0.42
CA CYS A 153 -7.48 8.25 -0.58
C CYS A 153 -6.20 7.78 0.13
N LEU A 154 -6.35 6.91 1.12
CA LEU A 154 -5.24 6.32 1.87
C LEU A 154 -4.99 4.89 1.38
N PRO A 155 -3.91 4.62 0.64
CA PRO A 155 -3.60 3.29 0.11
C PRO A 155 -3.41 2.27 1.23
N VAL A 156 -4.07 1.12 1.13
CA VAL A 156 -4.00 0.04 2.13
C VAL A 156 -3.53 -1.28 1.55
N LEU A 157 -3.93 -1.63 0.33
CA LEU A 157 -3.58 -2.88 -0.32
C LEU A 157 -3.08 -2.64 -1.75
N ALA A 158 -2.21 -3.52 -2.23
CA ALA A 158 -1.70 -3.44 -3.59
C ALA A 158 -1.39 -4.82 -4.18
N ARG A 159 -1.47 -4.93 -5.50
CA ARG A 159 -1.09 -6.11 -6.29
C ARG A 159 -0.17 -5.71 -7.42
N LEU A 160 0.97 -6.38 -7.55
CA LEU A 160 1.83 -6.23 -8.73
C LEU A 160 1.16 -6.86 -9.94
N TRP A 161 0.78 -6.02 -10.90
CA TRP A 161 0.26 -6.50 -12.15
C TRP A 161 1.40 -6.89 -13.10
N ARG A 162 1.30 -8.08 -13.69
CA ARG A 162 2.22 -8.58 -14.70
C ARG A 162 1.45 -8.96 -15.95
N PRO A 163 1.84 -8.47 -17.13
CA PRO A 163 1.21 -8.87 -18.38
C PRO A 163 1.17 -10.40 -18.55
N ARG A 164 0.11 -10.91 -19.13
CA ARG A 164 -0.14 -12.35 -19.39
C ARG A 164 -0.34 -13.23 -18.14
N HIS A 165 -0.45 -12.62 -16.96
CA HIS A 165 -0.88 -13.27 -15.72
C HIS A 165 -2.30 -12.83 -15.36
N THR A 166 -2.55 -12.54 -14.12
CA THR A 166 -3.86 -12.04 -13.64
C THR A 166 -4.14 -10.64 -14.17
N GLY A 167 -5.35 -10.41 -14.67
CA GLY A 167 -5.76 -9.07 -15.16
C GLY A 167 -5.92 -8.04 -14.04
N LYS A 168 -5.81 -6.75 -14.37
CA LYS A 168 -5.98 -5.64 -13.41
C LYS A 168 -7.36 -5.68 -12.74
N ILE A 169 -8.42 -5.95 -13.48
CA ILE A 169 -9.80 -6.08 -12.97
C ILE A 169 -9.89 -7.20 -11.91
N ALA A 170 -9.25 -8.35 -12.17
CA ALA A 170 -9.24 -9.45 -11.21
C ALA A 170 -8.46 -9.09 -9.93
N HIS A 171 -7.36 -8.34 -10.04
CA HIS A 171 -6.65 -7.80 -8.88
C HIS A 171 -7.51 -6.81 -8.10
N ALA A 172 -8.19 -5.88 -8.78
CA ALA A 172 -9.10 -4.93 -8.16
C ALA A 172 -10.21 -5.64 -7.36
N ARG A 173 -10.82 -6.67 -7.98
CA ARG A 173 -11.83 -7.52 -7.32
C ARG A 173 -11.27 -8.20 -6.06
N GLN A 174 -10.11 -8.86 -6.16
CA GLN A 174 -9.46 -9.50 -5.01
C GLN A 174 -9.21 -8.54 -3.86
N LEU A 175 -8.75 -7.31 -4.16
CA LEU A 175 -8.50 -6.30 -3.14
C LEU A 175 -9.79 -5.82 -2.47
N ALA A 176 -10.85 -5.62 -3.24
CA ALA A 176 -12.17 -5.22 -2.72
C ALA A 176 -12.79 -6.34 -1.86
N GLU A 177 -12.72 -7.60 -2.32
CA GLU A 177 -13.21 -8.77 -1.57
C GLU A 177 -12.47 -8.95 -0.23
N LEU A 178 -11.14 -8.74 -0.21
CA LEU A 178 -10.35 -8.80 1.03
C LEU A 178 -10.81 -7.74 2.05
N ILE A 179 -11.06 -6.52 1.60
CA ILE A 179 -11.55 -5.46 2.47
C ILE A 179 -12.98 -5.75 2.93
N ALA A 180 -13.87 -6.18 2.03
CA ALA A 180 -15.25 -6.53 2.38
C ALA A 180 -15.32 -7.68 3.38
N ALA A 181 -14.46 -8.70 3.22
CA ALA A 181 -14.37 -9.82 4.16
C ALA A 181 -13.87 -9.36 5.55
N ARG A 182 -13.00 -8.34 5.62
CA ARG A 182 -12.52 -7.76 6.89
C ARG A 182 -13.62 -7.01 7.63
N TYR A 183 -14.56 -6.40 6.91
CA TYR A 183 -15.64 -5.57 7.47
C TYR A 183 -17.02 -6.13 7.06
N PRO A 184 -17.44 -7.30 7.59
CA PRO A 184 -18.67 -7.98 7.18
C PRO A 184 -19.94 -7.16 7.47
N ASP A 185 -19.89 -6.27 8.45
CA ASP A 185 -21.02 -5.46 8.88
C ASP A 185 -21.09 -4.09 8.18
N ARG A 186 -20.23 -3.86 7.16
CA ARG A 186 -20.19 -2.59 6.43
C ARG A 186 -20.51 -2.79 4.95
N ILE A 187 -21.20 -1.81 4.38
CA ILE A 187 -21.35 -1.69 2.93
C ILE A 187 -20.04 -1.15 2.35
N VAL A 188 -19.59 -1.73 1.26
CA VAL A 188 -18.37 -1.34 0.56
C VAL A 188 -18.72 -0.77 -0.82
N HIS A 189 -18.41 0.51 -1.04
CA HIS A 189 -18.51 1.17 -2.33
C HIS A 189 -17.13 1.22 -2.97
N VAL A 190 -16.97 0.62 -4.14
CA VAL A 190 -15.70 0.64 -4.88
C VAL A 190 -15.83 1.60 -6.05
N VAL A 191 -14.88 2.54 -6.14
CA VAL A 191 -14.78 3.53 -7.21
C VAL A 191 -13.49 3.29 -8.00
N GLY A 192 -13.60 3.21 -9.31
CA GLY A 192 -12.46 3.09 -10.22
C GLY A 192 -12.64 3.98 -11.43
N ASP A 193 -11.59 4.12 -12.23
CA ASP A 193 -11.68 4.79 -13.52
C ASP A 193 -12.36 3.88 -14.57
N ALA A 194 -12.54 4.38 -15.80
CA ALA A 194 -13.17 3.66 -16.89
C ALA A 194 -12.45 2.36 -17.30
N ALA A 195 -11.20 2.15 -16.89
CA ALA A 195 -10.47 0.90 -17.13
C ALA A 195 -10.95 -0.25 -16.21
N TYR A 196 -11.62 0.09 -15.09
CA TYR A 196 -12.18 -0.86 -14.13
C TYR A 196 -13.67 -1.10 -14.36
N VAL A 197 -14.05 -1.45 -15.60
CA VAL A 197 -15.42 -1.79 -16.00
C VAL A 197 -15.46 -3.26 -16.44
N GLY A 198 -16.56 -3.96 -16.16
CA GLY A 198 -16.81 -5.29 -16.68
C GLY A 198 -17.77 -6.11 -15.84
N GLU A 199 -18.37 -7.13 -16.44
CA GLU A 199 -19.33 -8.04 -15.78
C GLU A 199 -18.73 -8.71 -14.54
N ARG A 200 -17.42 -9.00 -14.55
CA ARG A 200 -16.71 -9.60 -13.42
C ARG A 200 -16.74 -8.77 -12.14
N LEU A 201 -17.02 -7.47 -12.23
CA LEU A 201 -17.16 -6.60 -11.08
C LEU A 201 -18.60 -6.45 -10.60
N ARG A 202 -19.59 -6.78 -11.45
CA ARG A 202 -21.02 -6.61 -11.14
C ARG A 202 -21.59 -7.70 -10.25
N ASP A 203 -20.96 -8.88 -10.23
CA ASP A 203 -21.44 -10.10 -9.54
C ASP A 203 -20.80 -10.29 -8.16
N VAL A 204 -20.41 -9.22 -7.51
CA VAL A 204 -19.79 -9.31 -6.20
C VAL A 204 -20.90 -9.20 -5.16
N ASP A 205 -20.91 -10.15 -4.23
CA ASP A 205 -21.70 -10.26 -3.01
C ASP A 205 -22.46 -8.95 -2.68
N GLY A 206 -23.78 -8.96 -2.56
CA GLY A 206 -24.66 -7.78 -2.50
C GLY A 206 -24.27 -6.63 -1.56
N ARG A 207 -23.14 -6.76 -0.88
CA ARG A 207 -22.49 -5.76 -0.02
C ARG A 207 -21.44 -4.89 -0.73
N ILE A 208 -21.02 -5.27 -1.94
CA ILE A 208 -20.01 -4.52 -2.71
C ILE A 208 -20.70 -3.88 -3.91
N SER A 209 -20.73 -2.57 -3.97
CA SER A 209 -21.17 -1.82 -5.14
C SER A 209 -19.99 -1.22 -5.88
N TRP A 210 -20.01 -1.31 -7.22
CA TRP A 210 -18.99 -0.74 -8.08
C TRP A 210 -19.53 0.46 -8.82
N CYS A 211 -18.76 1.55 -8.80
CA CYS A 211 -19.03 2.77 -9.56
C CYS A 211 -17.78 3.15 -10.37
N THR A 212 -17.96 3.57 -11.60
CA THR A 212 -16.87 4.09 -12.45
C THR A 212 -17.13 5.54 -12.74
N THR A 213 -16.09 6.35 -12.66
CA THR A 213 -16.12 7.80 -12.96
C THR A 213 -15.64 8.05 -14.38
#